data_a12809f8520622212261538c77418fdf
#
_entry.id   a12809f8520622212261538c77418fdf
#
_cell.length_a   1.000
_cell.length_b   1.000
_cell.length_c   1.000
_cell.angle_alpha   90.00
_cell.angle_beta   90.00
_cell.angle_gamma   90.00
#
_symmetry.space_group_name_H-M   'P 1'
#
loop_
_entity.id
_entity.type
_entity.pdbx_description
1 polymer ?
#
loop_
_entity_poly.entity_id
_entity_poly.type
_entity_poly.pdbx_seq_one_letter_code
_entity_poly.pdbx_strand_id
1 'polypeptide(L)'
;MEITRRTLLQAGALLAATPAARPAPSDRITVGVVGTGARGQELMDALQQHPQAEIVALCDAYKGRLDRALSRVQGGAGHAGRARIYPTHRELLAEKSIDAVIVAIPDHLHKAVVVDALRAGKDVYCEKPLTYTPAEGLEIIAAARAGQRIVQVGSQGPSSDLERKAKEMIRAGKLGRITMIHAAINRNTASGAWIYPIPPDATPETVNWAMFQGSASKRPFSLERFFRWRCYQEHSGGISTDLFVHLCTAIHFMMDAKMPARVVAMGELYRWKESRDVPDTLNALLEYPEGFTVNLSSSFNNELTAEGAFRVLGTEGSITIGGDGLVFYPDNSVEDNRWIVDAWAQPLEDAYYKDPKVIAAEIEPAKRPRKAPEHFKEEGPEQTVAHLGHFLDSIRSRQPYWEDEVAGHHAAACAHMINLSAQEHRVVEWDFAKDLVA
;
A
#
# COMPACT_ATOMS: atom_id res chain seq x y z
N MET A 1 -42.67 -7.84 -52.56
CA MET A 1 -41.25 -8.25 -52.70
C MET A 1 -40.93 -9.02 -51.45
N GLU A 2 -41.07 -10.34 -51.54
CA GLU A 2 -40.90 -11.24 -50.37
C GLU A 2 -39.41 -11.46 -50.07
N ILE A 3 -38.98 -11.11 -48.87
CA ILE A 3 -37.64 -11.40 -48.39
C ILE A 3 -37.63 -12.86 -47.88
N THR A 4 -36.99 -13.76 -48.63
CA THR A 4 -36.96 -15.17 -48.29
C THR A 4 -35.99 -15.46 -47.14
N ARG A 5 -36.30 -16.48 -46.31
CA ARG A 5 -35.51 -16.96 -45.16
C ARG A 5 -34.02 -17.22 -45.46
N ARG A 6 -33.65 -17.36 -46.74
CA ARG A 6 -32.27 -17.60 -47.19
C ARG A 6 -31.39 -16.35 -47.12
N THR A 7 -31.96 -15.15 -47.23
CA THR A 7 -31.25 -13.86 -47.18
C THR A 7 -30.92 -13.47 -45.74
N LEU A 8 -31.67 -13.95 -44.72
CA LEU A 8 -31.43 -13.71 -43.33
C LEU A 8 -30.32 -14.63 -42.72
N LEU A 9 -30.05 -15.79 -43.32
CA LEU A 9 -29.03 -16.72 -42.89
C LEU A 9 -27.62 -16.37 -43.42
N GLN A 10 -27.52 -15.54 -44.45
CA GLN A 10 -26.22 -15.06 -44.95
C GLN A 10 -25.71 -13.79 -44.27
N ALA A 11 -26.55 -13.06 -43.53
CA ALA A 11 -26.15 -11.89 -42.73
C ALA A 11 -25.69 -12.25 -41.32
N GLY A 12 -25.87 -13.50 -40.87
CA GLY A 12 -25.51 -13.97 -39.52
C GLY A 12 -24.14 -14.64 -39.38
N ALA A 13 -23.35 -14.75 -40.44
CA ALA A 13 -22.13 -15.57 -40.47
C ALA A 13 -20.83 -14.75 -40.58
N LEU A 14 -20.82 -13.46 -40.25
CA LEU A 14 -19.63 -12.59 -40.28
C LEU A 14 -19.40 -11.81 -38.98
N LEU A 15 -19.74 -12.41 -37.85
CA LEU A 15 -19.13 -12.07 -36.58
C LEU A 15 -17.98 -13.06 -36.32
N ALA A 16 -17.03 -13.09 -37.28
CA ALA A 16 -15.71 -13.64 -37.00
C ALA A 16 -15.07 -12.78 -35.93
N ALA A 17 -14.65 -13.42 -34.81
CA ALA A 17 -13.88 -12.80 -33.77
C ALA A 17 -12.71 -12.03 -34.39
N THR A 18 -12.81 -10.72 -34.44
CA THR A 18 -11.65 -9.87 -34.72
C THR A 18 -10.64 -10.14 -33.62
N PRO A 19 -9.41 -10.60 -33.95
CA PRO A 19 -8.36 -10.66 -32.95
C PRO A 19 -8.24 -9.26 -32.37
N ALA A 20 -8.20 -9.15 -31.04
CA ALA A 20 -8.00 -7.87 -30.36
C ALA A 20 -6.81 -7.18 -31.02
N ALA A 21 -7.08 -6.10 -31.74
CA ALA A 21 -6.06 -5.36 -32.46
C ALA A 21 -5.03 -4.91 -31.43
N ARG A 22 -3.75 -5.27 -31.62
CA ARG A 22 -2.68 -4.67 -30.82
C ARG A 22 -2.80 -3.16 -30.97
N PRO A 23 -2.79 -2.39 -29.85
CA PRO A 23 -2.83 -0.94 -29.93
C PRO A 23 -1.76 -0.46 -30.91
N ALA A 24 -2.10 0.46 -31.77
CA ALA A 24 -1.11 1.10 -32.64
C ALA A 24 -0.03 1.76 -31.75
N PRO A 25 1.22 1.93 -32.21
CA PRO A 25 2.26 2.60 -31.43
C PRO A 25 1.85 3.97 -30.90
N SER A 26 0.95 4.68 -31.59
CA SER A 26 0.35 5.94 -31.17
C SER A 26 -0.65 5.82 -30.01
N ASP A 27 -1.13 4.61 -29.68
CA ASP A 27 -2.13 4.39 -28.62
C ASP A 27 -1.50 3.88 -27.32
N ARG A 28 -0.17 3.74 -27.27
CA ARG A 28 0.54 3.33 -26.06
C ARG A 28 0.81 4.52 -25.16
N ILE A 29 0.65 4.31 -23.85
CA ILE A 29 1.04 5.27 -22.84
C ILE A 29 2.58 5.18 -22.69
N THR A 30 3.26 6.28 -22.98
CA THR A 30 4.72 6.37 -22.83
C THR A 30 5.08 6.78 -21.43
N VAL A 31 5.98 5.99 -20.79
CA VAL A 31 6.29 6.11 -19.37
C VAL A 31 7.78 6.41 -19.17
N GLY A 32 8.07 7.44 -18.39
CA GLY A 32 9.39 7.70 -17.82
C GLY A 32 9.51 7.08 -16.42
N VAL A 33 10.69 6.56 -16.06
CA VAL A 33 10.96 6.02 -14.73
C VAL A 33 12.04 6.84 -14.04
N VAL A 34 11.70 7.42 -12.90
CA VAL A 34 12.61 8.18 -12.04
C VAL A 34 12.86 7.34 -10.78
N GLY A 35 14.10 6.85 -10.64
CA GLY A 35 14.46 5.85 -9.63
C GLY A 35 14.36 4.42 -10.17
N THR A 36 15.50 3.85 -10.56
CA THR A 36 15.62 2.49 -11.11
C THR A 36 16.29 1.52 -10.11
N GLY A 37 16.10 1.78 -8.80
CA GLY A 37 16.50 0.88 -7.72
C GLY A 37 15.71 -0.43 -7.75
N ALA A 38 15.85 -1.27 -6.71
CA ALA A 38 15.16 -2.56 -6.66
C ALA A 38 13.65 -2.42 -6.94
N ARG A 39 12.96 -1.52 -6.22
CA ARG A 39 11.53 -1.30 -6.42
C ARG A 39 11.20 -0.72 -7.79
N GLY A 40 12.00 0.22 -8.30
CA GLY A 40 11.82 0.75 -9.65
C GLY A 40 11.91 -0.34 -10.72
N GLN A 41 12.84 -1.30 -10.57
CA GLN A 41 12.97 -2.43 -11.49
C GLN A 41 11.80 -3.41 -11.40
N GLU A 42 11.26 -3.68 -10.20
CA GLU A 42 10.03 -4.47 -10.04
C GLU A 42 8.83 -3.81 -10.74
N LEU A 43 8.68 -2.49 -10.57
CA LEU A 43 7.64 -1.73 -11.26
C LEU A 43 7.81 -1.75 -12.79
N MET A 44 9.05 -1.68 -13.28
CA MET A 44 9.35 -1.81 -14.71
C MET A 44 8.98 -3.20 -15.25
N ASP A 45 9.33 -4.26 -14.53
CA ASP A 45 9.00 -5.65 -14.91
C ASP A 45 7.48 -5.87 -14.91
N ALA A 46 6.76 -5.32 -13.92
CA ALA A 46 5.29 -5.37 -13.86
C ALA A 46 4.64 -4.56 -14.99
N LEU A 47 5.15 -3.34 -15.26
CA LEU A 47 4.63 -2.48 -16.34
C LEU A 47 4.79 -3.12 -17.73
N GLN A 48 5.88 -3.84 -17.95
CA GLN A 48 6.13 -4.56 -19.21
C GLN A 48 5.11 -5.68 -19.50
N GLN A 49 4.34 -6.13 -18.51
CA GLN A 49 3.24 -7.06 -18.70
C GLN A 49 2.00 -6.39 -19.31
N HIS A 50 1.96 -5.05 -19.37
CA HIS A 50 0.88 -4.27 -19.95
C HIS A 50 1.25 -3.80 -21.38
N PRO A 51 0.69 -4.43 -22.44
CA PRO A 51 1.03 -4.11 -23.84
C PRO A 51 0.66 -2.69 -24.25
N GLN A 52 -0.19 -2.01 -23.48
CA GLN A 52 -0.61 -0.63 -23.67
C GLN A 52 0.35 0.41 -23.09
N ALA A 53 1.45 0.00 -22.45
CA ALA A 53 2.46 0.91 -21.91
C ALA A 53 3.84 0.67 -22.56
N GLU A 54 4.65 1.70 -22.62
CA GLU A 54 6.04 1.63 -23.11
C GLU A 54 6.96 2.49 -22.25
N ILE A 55 8.05 1.87 -21.73
CA ILE A 55 9.09 2.60 -20.99
C ILE A 55 10.02 3.25 -22.00
N VAL A 56 10.06 4.59 -22.02
CA VAL A 56 10.83 5.37 -23.00
C VAL A 56 11.95 6.22 -22.40
N ALA A 57 11.96 6.39 -21.06
CA ALA A 57 12.92 7.26 -20.38
C ALA A 57 13.29 6.71 -19.00
N LEU A 58 14.56 6.83 -18.63
CA LEU A 58 15.10 6.38 -17.34
C LEU A 58 15.95 7.49 -16.71
N CYS A 59 15.84 7.64 -15.40
CA CYS A 59 16.65 8.55 -14.59
C CYS A 59 16.93 7.93 -13.22
N ASP A 60 18.18 7.91 -12.77
CA ASP A 60 18.61 7.48 -11.43
C ASP A 60 19.89 8.21 -11.05
N ALA A 61 20.14 8.33 -9.76
CA ALA A 61 21.38 8.92 -9.26
C ALA A 61 22.58 7.97 -9.29
N TYR A 62 22.40 6.67 -9.53
CA TYR A 62 23.47 5.69 -9.59
C TYR A 62 23.51 5.00 -10.97
N LYS A 63 24.68 5.15 -11.63
CA LYS A 63 24.91 4.62 -12.98
C LYS A 63 24.65 3.12 -13.11
N GLY A 64 25.08 2.30 -12.14
CA GLY A 64 24.89 0.85 -12.19
C GLY A 64 23.42 0.41 -12.23
N ARG A 65 22.52 1.17 -11.58
CA ARG A 65 21.06 0.95 -11.67
C ARG A 65 20.51 1.30 -13.05
N LEU A 66 20.98 2.41 -13.63
CA LEU A 66 20.58 2.81 -15.00
C LEU A 66 21.00 1.78 -16.04
N ASP A 67 22.25 1.31 -15.97
CA ASP A 67 22.76 0.30 -16.90
C ASP A 67 21.94 -1.01 -16.81
N ARG A 68 21.61 -1.43 -15.58
CA ARG A 68 20.76 -2.62 -15.35
C ARG A 68 19.35 -2.41 -15.88
N ALA A 69 18.72 -1.27 -15.58
CA ALA A 69 17.36 -0.94 -16.03
C ALA A 69 17.29 -0.88 -17.57
N LEU A 70 18.27 -0.24 -18.22
CA LEU A 70 18.33 -0.18 -19.67
C LEU A 70 18.42 -1.58 -20.29
N SER A 71 19.25 -2.47 -19.72
CA SER A 71 19.37 -3.85 -20.22
C SER A 71 18.05 -4.64 -20.10
N ARG A 72 17.26 -4.40 -19.05
CA ARG A 72 15.95 -5.04 -18.87
C ARG A 72 14.91 -4.55 -19.88
N VAL A 73 14.85 -3.25 -20.13
CA VAL A 73 13.94 -2.67 -21.13
C VAL A 73 14.30 -3.16 -22.53
N GLN A 74 15.57 -3.24 -22.88
CA GLN A 74 16.04 -3.68 -24.20
C GLN A 74 15.89 -5.18 -24.43
N GLY A 75 15.98 -6.00 -23.37
CA GLY A 75 15.82 -7.47 -23.44
C GLY A 75 14.38 -7.97 -23.39
N GLY A 76 13.40 -7.08 -23.11
CA GLY A 76 11.98 -7.43 -23.02
C GLY A 76 11.33 -7.68 -24.38
N ALA A 77 10.52 -8.74 -24.49
CA ALA A 77 9.81 -9.09 -25.71
C ALA A 77 8.82 -7.97 -26.11
N GLY A 78 9.11 -7.28 -27.20
CA GLY A 78 8.21 -6.28 -27.81
C GLY A 78 8.57 -4.81 -27.52
N HIS A 79 9.62 -4.53 -26.79
CA HIS A 79 10.12 -3.19 -26.48
C HIS A 79 11.45 -2.96 -27.20
N ALA A 80 11.39 -2.58 -28.46
CA ALA A 80 12.60 -2.38 -29.29
C ALA A 80 13.36 -1.11 -28.86
N GLY A 81 14.21 -1.21 -27.83
CA GLY A 81 15.43 -0.42 -27.67
C GLY A 81 15.35 1.11 -27.68
N ARG A 82 14.22 1.73 -27.30
CA ARG A 82 14.03 3.19 -27.38
C ARG A 82 14.22 3.95 -26.08
N ALA A 83 14.34 3.27 -24.93
CA ALA A 83 14.51 3.97 -23.66
C ALA A 83 15.82 4.79 -23.66
N ARG A 84 15.71 6.08 -23.30
CA ARG A 84 16.83 7.00 -23.17
C ARG A 84 17.12 7.24 -21.69
N ILE A 85 18.40 7.42 -21.37
CA ILE A 85 18.84 7.85 -20.05
C ILE A 85 18.90 9.37 -20.00
N TYR A 86 18.33 9.94 -18.93
CA TYR A 86 18.37 11.37 -18.67
C TYR A 86 19.17 11.65 -17.39
N PRO A 87 20.06 12.66 -17.40
CA PRO A 87 20.89 13.00 -16.24
C PRO A 87 20.09 13.46 -15.03
N THR A 88 18.93 14.09 -15.25
CA THR A 88 18.05 14.60 -14.19
C THR A 88 16.58 14.31 -14.51
N HIS A 89 15.75 14.23 -13.46
CA HIS A 89 14.30 14.12 -13.64
C HIS A 89 13.72 15.30 -14.43
N ARG A 90 14.28 16.52 -14.29
CA ARG A 90 13.80 17.71 -15.01
C ARG A 90 14.00 17.61 -16.51
N GLU A 91 15.14 17.08 -16.94
CA GLU A 91 15.40 16.83 -18.36
C GLU A 91 14.46 15.73 -18.90
N LEU A 92 14.21 14.66 -18.11
CA LEU A 92 13.24 13.64 -18.45
C LEU A 92 11.83 14.23 -18.58
N LEU A 93 11.41 15.06 -17.63
CA LEU A 93 10.09 15.69 -17.62
C LEU A 93 9.88 16.71 -18.74
N ALA A 94 10.95 17.33 -19.26
CA ALA A 94 10.89 18.24 -20.39
C ALA A 94 10.58 17.54 -21.73
N GLU A 95 10.73 16.20 -21.77
CA GLU A 95 10.41 15.41 -22.96
C GLU A 95 8.89 15.35 -23.16
N LYS A 96 8.41 15.95 -24.25
CA LYS A 96 6.95 16.07 -24.52
C LYS A 96 6.30 14.74 -24.89
N SER A 97 7.08 13.79 -25.39
CA SER A 97 6.60 12.46 -25.78
C SER A 97 6.34 11.52 -24.61
N ILE A 98 6.61 11.92 -23.39
CA ILE A 98 6.31 11.17 -22.17
C ILE A 98 4.91 11.56 -21.65
N ASP A 99 4.01 10.60 -21.50
CA ASP A 99 2.64 10.80 -20.99
C ASP A 99 2.59 10.75 -19.46
N ALA A 100 3.31 9.79 -18.86
CA ALA A 100 3.28 9.52 -17.44
C ALA A 100 4.67 9.20 -16.90
N VAL A 101 4.83 9.31 -15.57
CA VAL A 101 6.06 8.93 -14.90
C VAL A 101 5.81 8.03 -13.70
N ILE A 102 6.72 7.07 -13.50
CA ILE A 102 6.85 6.31 -12.26
C ILE A 102 7.96 6.95 -11.43
N VAL A 103 7.65 7.26 -10.17
CA VAL A 103 8.57 7.86 -9.20
C VAL A 103 8.84 6.84 -8.10
N ALA A 104 10.06 6.26 -8.07
CA ALA A 104 10.49 5.22 -7.13
C ALA A 104 11.86 5.58 -6.51
N ILE A 105 11.91 6.69 -5.84
CA ILE A 105 13.08 7.34 -5.23
C ILE A 105 12.95 7.38 -3.70
N PRO A 106 13.95 7.86 -2.93
CA PRO A 106 13.80 8.04 -1.48
C PRO A 106 12.72 9.06 -1.10
N ASP A 107 12.07 8.82 0.04
CA ASP A 107 10.86 9.54 0.51
C ASP A 107 11.01 11.07 0.47
N HIS A 108 12.16 11.59 0.93
CA HIS A 108 12.44 13.04 1.01
C HIS A 108 12.49 13.76 -0.36
N LEU A 109 12.51 13.02 -1.45
CA LEU A 109 12.52 13.56 -2.82
C LEU A 109 11.16 13.49 -3.52
N HIS A 110 10.20 12.71 -2.97
CA HIS A 110 8.92 12.43 -3.62
C HIS A 110 8.19 13.71 -4.00
N LYS A 111 7.91 14.61 -3.02
CA LYS A 111 7.15 15.83 -3.26
C LYS A 111 7.75 16.68 -4.40
N ALA A 112 9.06 16.90 -4.38
CA ALA A 112 9.70 17.75 -5.37
C ALA A 112 9.56 17.18 -6.79
N VAL A 113 9.79 15.87 -6.97
CA VAL A 113 9.71 15.23 -8.28
C VAL A 113 8.26 15.10 -8.76
N VAL A 114 7.34 14.74 -7.86
CA VAL A 114 5.90 14.62 -8.16
C VAL A 114 5.33 15.97 -8.61
N VAL A 115 5.58 17.04 -7.87
CA VAL A 115 5.10 18.39 -8.22
C VAL A 115 5.72 18.88 -9.54
N ASP A 116 7.02 18.65 -9.75
CA ASP A 116 7.68 18.98 -11.03
C ASP A 116 7.03 18.21 -12.20
N ALA A 117 6.69 16.92 -12.02
CA ALA A 117 6.02 16.10 -13.03
C ALA A 117 4.61 16.60 -13.35
N LEU A 118 3.80 16.88 -12.33
CA LEU A 118 2.45 17.42 -12.48
C LEU A 118 2.43 18.76 -13.22
N ARG A 119 3.37 19.66 -12.88
CA ARG A 119 3.56 20.95 -13.57
C ARG A 119 4.02 20.80 -15.01
N ALA A 120 4.79 19.75 -15.30
CA ALA A 120 5.19 19.39 -16.67
C ALA A 120 4.06 18.70 -17.47
N GLY A 121 2.87 18.55 -16.87
CA GLY A 121 1.71 17.95 -17.51
C GLY A 121 1.75 16.42 -17.59
N LYS A 122 2.52 15.75 -16.73
CA LYS A 122 2.60 14.28 -16.68
C LYS A 122 1.63 13.72 -15.64
N ASP A 123 1.06 12.55 -15.93
CA ASP A 123 0.39 11.74 -14.91
C ASP A 123 1.47 10.99 -14.09
N VAL A 124 1.21 10.71 -12.82
CA VAL A 124 2.23 10.25 -11.89
C VAL A 124 1.79 9.00 -11.14
N TYR A 125 2.61 7.96 -11.20
CA TYR A 125 2.63 6.88 -10.21
C TYR A 125 3.77 7.17 -9.24
N CYS A 126 3.48 7.39 -7.98
CA CYS A 126 4.50 7.63 -6.95
C CYS A 126 4.53 6.49 -5.94
N GLU A 127 5.70 5.89 -5.70
CA GLU A 127 5.84 4.90 -4.62
C GLU A 127 5.47 5.50 -3.26
N LYS A 128 5.01 4.62 -2.37
CA LYS A 128 4.70 4.99 -0.97
C LYS A 128 6.01 5.20 -0.15
N PRO A 129 5.97 5.99 0.92
CA PRO A 129 4.93 6.93 1.29
C PRO A 129 4.86 8.09 0.29
N LEU A 130 3.67 8.62 0.02
CA LEU A 130 3.56 9.74 -0.92
C LEU A 130 4.41 10.94 -0.50
N THR A 131 4.61 11.14 0.80
CA THR A 131 5.23 12.33 1.39
C THR A 131 6.25 11.97 2.46
N TYR A 132 7.22 12.87 2.65
CA TYR A 132 8.20 12.84 3.74
C TYR A 132 7.72 13.61 4.98
N THR A 133 6.83 14.58 4.80
CA THR A 133 6.14 15.30 5.89
C THR A 133 4.64 15.42 5.58
N PRO A 134 3.77 15.56 6.60
CA PRO A 134 2.33 15.67 6.37
C PRO A 134 1.95 16.85 5.46
N ALA A 135 2.57 18.00 5.62
CA ALA A 135 2.24 19.20 4.86
C ALA A 135 2.48 19.08 3.34
N GLU A 136 3.41 18.23 2.92
CA GLU A 136 3.73 18.00 1.50
C GLU A 136 2.56 17.43 0.71
N GLY A 137 1.66 16.68 1.35
CA GLY A 137 0.51 16.08 0.69
C GLY A 137 -0.45 17.12 0.14
N LEU A 138 -0.70 18.19 0.88
CA LEU A 138 -1.57 19.28 0.43
C LEU A 138 -1.00 19.99 -0.80
N GLU A 139 0.34 20.14 -0.90
CA GLU A 139 1.00 20.70 -2.08
C GLU A 139 0.82 19.78 -3.31
N ILE A 140 0.97 18.47 -3.13
CA ILE A 140 0.78 17.48 -4.20
C ILE A 140 -0.67 17.49 -4.67
N ILE A 141 -1.64 17.44 -3.75
CA ILE A 141 -3.08 17.50 -4.05
C ILE A 141 -3.41 18.77 -4.83
N ALA A 142 -2.91 19.92 -4.39
CA ALA A 142 -3.12 21.20 -5.09
C ALA A 142 -2.53 21.18 -6.51
N ALA A 143 -1.32 20.63 -6.68
CA ALA A 143 -0.67 20.53 -7.99
C ALA A 143 -1.40 19.56 -8.94
N ALA A 144 -1.86 18.41 -8.45
CA ALA A 144 -2.62 17.43 -9.23
C ALA A 144 -3.93 18.04 -9.75
N ARG A 145 -4.68 18.69 -8.87
CA ARG A 145 -5.95 19.37 -9.20
C ARG A 145 -5.75 20.53 -10.20
N ALA A 146 -4.74 21.37 -9.98
CA ALA A 146 -4.44 22.48 -10.88
C ALA A 146 -4.04 22.01 -12.29
N GLY A 147 -3.28 20.92 -12.37
CA GLY A 147 -2.85 20.29 -13.63
C GLY A 147 -3.90 19.37 -14.25
N GLN A 148 -4.95 19.00 -13.53
CA GLN A 148 -5.92 17.95 -13.91
C GLN A 148 -5.21 16.64 -14.27
N ARG A 149 -4.21 16.26 -13.45
CA ARG A 149 -3.38 15.06 -13.66
C ARG A 149 -3.80 13.93 -12.72
N ILE A 150 -3.64 12.71 -13.20
CA ILE A 150 -3.82 11.51 -12.38
C ILE A 150 -2.58 11.35 -11.51
N VAL A 151 -2.81 11.12 -10.23
CA VAL A 151 -1.79 10.60 -9.31
C VAL A 151 -2.31 9.29 -8.74
N GLN A 152 -1.47 8.27 -8.76
CA GLN A 152 -1.72 7.01 -8.07
C GLN A 152 -0.53 6.69 -7.17
N VAL A 153 -0.81 6.28 -5.93
CA VAL A 153 0.24 5.98 -4.95
C VAL A 153 0.50 4.48 -4.91
N GLY A 154 1.77 4.11 -4.81
CA GLY A 154 2.24 2.74 -4.88
C GLY A 154 2.00 1.91 -3.62
N SER A 155 0.80 1.98 -3.02
CA SER A 155 0.32 1.07 -2.00
C SER A 155 -0.63 0.05 -2.63
N GLN A 156 -0.14 -1.14 -2.97
CA GLN A 156 -0.82 -2.10 -3.85
C GLN A 156 -2.02 -2.80 -3.22
N GLY A 157 -2.17 -2.76 -1.88
CA GLY A 157 -3.22 -3.47 -1.13
C GLY A 157 -4.63 -3.33 -1.72
N PRO A 158 -5.13 -2.11 -2.03
CA PRO A 158 -6.47 -1.92 -2.61
C PRO A 158 -6.70 -2.65 -3.94
N SER A 159 -5.64 -3.09 -4.61
CA SER A 159 -5.71 -3.90 -5.83
C SER A 159 -5.75 -5.41 -5.57
N SER A 160 -5.59 -5.85 -4.31
CA SER A 160 -5.72 -7.25 -3.88
C SER A 160 -7.18 -7.70 -3.88
N ASP A 161 -7.44 -8.89 -4.40
CA ASP A 161 -8.76 -9.53 -4.30
C ASP A 161 -9.15 -9.77 -2.85
N LEU A 162 -8.18 -10.08 -1.99
CA LEU A 162 -8.43 -10.36 -0.57
C LEU A 162 -8.86 -9.11 0.19
N GLU A 163 -8.21 -7.97 -0.03
CA GLU A 163 -8.62 -6.72 0.63
C GLU A 163 -9.98 -6.23 0.11
N ARG A 164 -10.24 -6.38 -1.19
CA ARG A 164 -11.58 -6.10 -1.76
C ARG A 164 -12.64 -7.02 -1.17
N LYS A 165 -12.33 -8.31 -1.00
CA LYS A 165 -13.23 -9.28 -0.38
C LYS A 165 -13.49 -8.95 1.08
N ALA A 166 -12.46 -8.59 1.85
CA ALA A 166 -12.62 -8.12 3.22
C ALA A 166 -13.56 -6.91 3.30
N LYS A 167 -13.33 -5.90 2.44
CA LYS A 167 -14.19 -4.71 2.35
C LYS A 167 -15.65 -5.07 2.05
N GLU A 168 -15.91 -5.97 1.10
CA GLU A 168 -17.26 -6.46 0.80
C GLU A 168 -17.93 -7.08 2.02
N MET A 169 -17.20 -7.95 2.74
CA MET A 169 -17.73 -8.64 3.91
C MET A 169 -18.02 -7.68 5.07
N ILE A 170 -17.15 -6.69 5.28
CA ILE A 170 -17.35 -5.63 6.29
C ILE A 170 -18.59 -4.80 5.94
N ARG A 171 -18.69 -4.32 4.69
CA ARG A 171 -19.84 -3.54 4.21
C ARG A 171 -21.17 -4.31 4.26
N ALA A 172 -21.12 -5.62 4.03
CA ALA A 172 -22.27 -6.50 4.15
C ALA A 172 -22.69 -6.77 5.61
N GLY A 173 -21.96 -6.24 6.60
CA GLY A 173 -22.22 -6.45 8.01
C GLY A 173 -21.89 -7.86 8.51
N LYS A 174 -21.14 -8.66 7.74
CA LYS A 174 -20.86 -10.07 8.05
C LYS A 174 -20.08 -10.26 9.36
N LEU A 175 -19.32 -9.24 9.77
CA LEU A 175 -18.56 -9.24 11.01
C LEU A 175 -19.32 -8.58 12.19
N GLY A 176 -20.52 -8.05 11.96
CA GLY A 176 -21.18 -7.17 12.91
C GLY A 176 -20.46 -5.83 13.06
N ARG A 177 -20.47 -5.24 14.25
CA ARG A 177 -19.73 -4.01 14.55
C ARG A 177 -18.24 -4.31 14.68
N ILE A 178 -17.41 -3.66 13.87
CA ILE A 178 -15.96 -3.74 14.05
C ILE A 178 -15.56 -2.94 15.28
N THR A 179 -14.72 -3.53 16.13
CA THR A 179 -14.28 -2.94 17.39
C THR A 179 -12.76 -2.75 17.44
N MET A 180 -12.01 -3.64 16.77
CA MET A 180 -10.56 -3.65 16.85
C MET A 180 -9.91 -4.21 15.57
N ILE A 181 -8.76 -3.65 15.20
CA ILE A 181 -7.89 -4.19 14.15
C ILE A 181 -6.50 -4.39 14.74
N HIS A 182 -5.88 -5.53 14.46
CA HIS A 182 -4.49 -5.80 14.79
C HIS A 182 -3.72 -6.08 13.50
N ALA A 183 -2.57 -5.41 13.33
CA ALA A 183 -1.70 -5.72 12.21
C ALA A 183 -0.22 -5.65 12.62
N ALA A 184 0.59 -6.56 12.06
CA ALA A 184 2.00 -6.66 12.39
C ALA A 184 2.84 -7.03 11.17
N ILE A 185 4.05 -6.45 11.08
CA ILE A 185 5.06 -6.80 10.08
C ILE A 185 6.40 -6.96 10.80
N ASN A 186 6.85 -8.20 10.98
CA ASN A 186 8.10 -8.52 11.67
C ASN A 186 9.16 -9.04 10.70
N ARG A 187 10.44 -8.80 11.01
CA ARG A 187 11.61 -9.24 10.26
C ARG A 187 12.76 -9.55 11.22
N ASN A 188 13.75 -10.34 10.79
CA ASN A 188 14.92 -10.65 11.64
C ASN A 188 16.18 -10.89 10.81
N THR A 189 16.39 -10.14 9.75
CA THR A 189 17.61 -10.23 8.92
C THR A 189 18.19 -8.84 8.68
N ALA A 190 19.48 -8.76 8.36
CA ALA A 190 20.11 -7.49 8.00
C ALA A 190 19.42 -6.82 6.81
N SER A 191 19.09 -7.58 5.75
CA SER A 191 18.35 -7.05 4.60
C SER A 191 16.91 -6.64 4.97
N GLY A 192 16.25 -7.42 5.83
CA GLY A 192 14.94 -7.05 6.39
C GLY A 192 14.97 -5.76 7.20
N ALA A 193 16.09 -5.48 7.87
CA ALA A 193 16.36 -4.23 8.57
C ALA A 193 16.97 -3.13 7.67
N TRP A 194 16.90 -3.29 6.36
CA TRP A 194 17.39 -2.37 5.31
C TRP A 194 18.91 -2.17 5.26
N ILE A 195 19.69 -3.04 5.90
CA ILE A 195 21.15 -3.05 5.79
C ILE A 195 21.53 -3.79 4.51
N TYR A 196 21.29 -3.13 3.38
CA TYR A 196 21.54 -3.69 2.06
C TYR A 196 23.03 -3.72 1.71
N PRO A 197 23.48 -4.69 0.91
CA PRO A 197 24.83 -4.68 0.35
C PRO A 197 25.03 -3.46 -0.56
N ILE A 198 26.27 -2.95 -0.55
CA ILE A 198 26.69 -1.83 -1.38
C ILE A 198 27.41 -2.41 -2.59
N PRO A 199 27.03 -2.04 -3.83
CA PRO A 199 27.70 -2.51 -5.04
C PRO A 199 29.19 -2.10 -5.05
N PRO A 200 30.10 -2.99 -5.48
CA PRO A 200 31.53 -2.73 -5.43
C PRO A 200 32.02 -1.65 -6.42
N ASP A 201 31.21 -1.35 -7.44
CA ASP A 201 31.47 -0.30 -8.44
C ASP A 201 30.86 1.06 -8.05
N ALA A 202 30.23 1.15 -6.89
CA ALA A 202 29.68 2.40 -6.40
C ALA A 202 30.79 3.31 -5.85
N THR A 203 30.98 4.47 -6.47
CA THR A 203 32.00 5.46 -6.14
C THR A 203 31.44 6.88 -6.30
N PRO A 204 32.14 7.94 -5.87
CA PRO A 204 31.71 9.31 -6.13
C PRO A 204 31.51 9.65 -7.62
N GLU A 205 32.20 8.94 -8.53
CA GLU A 205 32.10 9.12 -9.99
C GLU A 205 30.84 8.40 -10.57
N THR A 206 30.36 7.35 -9.93
CA THR A 206 29.22 6.56 -10.41
C THR A 206 27.89 6.92 -9.70
N VAL A 207 27.96 7.69 -8.60
CA VAL A 207 26.80 8.13 -7.81
C VAL A 207 26.67 9.64 -7.82
N ASN A 208 25.58 10.16 -8.34
CA ASN A 208 25.25 11.58 -8.27
C ASN A 208 24.70 11.93 -6.87
N TRP A 209 25.64 12.19 -5.94
CA TRP A 209 25.32 12.50 -4.56
C TRP A 209 24.46 13.75 -4.38
N ALA A 210 24.70 14.80 -5.19
CA ALA A 210 23.94 16.05 -5.15
C ALA A 210 22.47 15.83 -5.52
N MET A 211 22.21 14.99 -6.52
CA MET A 211 20.86 14.59 -6.91
C MET A 211 20.14 13.79 -5.81
N PHE A 212 20.84 12.88 -5.14
CA PHE A 212 20.30 12.11 -4.04
C PHE A 212 19.99 12.99 -2.81
N GLN A 213 20.87 13.93 -2.47
CA GLN A 213 20.63 14.83 -1.34
C GLN A 213 19.39 15.73 -1.57
N GLY A 214 19.20 16.23 -2.78
CA GLY A 214 18.10 17.12 -3.09
C GLY A 214 17.98 18.30 -2.12
N SER A 215 16.87 18.37 -1.39
CA SER A 215 16.59 19.38 -0.35
C SER A 215 17.05 18.99 1.05
N ALA A 216 17.55 17.76 1.25
CA ALA A 216 18.05 17.32 2.56
C ALA A 216 19.29 18.10 2.98
N SER A 217 19.65 18.02 4.26
CA SER A 217 20.83 18.67 4.82
C SER A 217 22.10 18.27 4.04
N LYS A 218 22.92 19.24 3.68
CA LYS A 218 24.18 18.96 2.97
C LYS A 218 25.14 18.17 3.85
N ARG A 219 25.50 16.97 3.38
CA ARG A 219 26.41 16.06 4.06
C ARG A 219 27.54 15.62 3.12
N PRO A 220 28.69 15.22 3.66
CA PRO A 220 29.71 14.54 2.88
C PRO A 220 29.15 13.30 2.17
N PHE A 221 29.76 12.92 1.06
CA PHE A 221 29.43 11.71 0.32
C PHE A 221 29.46 10.47 1.23
N SER A 222 28.44 9.64 1.16
CA SER A 222 28.32 8.40 1.91
C SER A 222 27.55 7.35 1.12
N LEU A 223 28.22 6.29 0.71
CA LEU A 223 27.60 5.14 0.04
C LEU A 223 26.59 4.45 0.96
N GLU A 224 26.87 4.40 2.25
CA GLU A 224 25.97 3.81 3.24
C GLU A 224 24.65 4.57 3.28
N ARG A 225 24.66 5.90 3.37
CA ARG A 225 23.43 6.71 3.36
C ARG A 225 22.71 6.61 2.02
N PHE A 226 23.42 6.49 0.91
CA PHE A 226 22.82 6.35 -0.41
C PHE A 226 22.09 5.00 -0.58
N PHE A 227 22.73 3.88 -0.23
CA PHE A 227 22.15 2.53 -0.44
C PHE A 227 21.24 2.07 0.71
N ARG A 228 21.41 2.64 1.92
CA ARG A 228 20.66 2.31 3.13
C ARG A 228 19.85 3.51 3.65
N TRP A 229 19.36 4.35 2.76
CA TRP A 229 18.68 5.61 3.09
C TRP A 229 17.49 5.43 4.03
N ARG A 230 16.81 4.27 4.00
CA ARG A 230 15.71 3.93 4.93
C ARG A 230 16.14 3.86 6.39
N CYS A 231 17.41 3.72 6.64
CA CYS A 231 17.98 3.69 7.98
C CYS A 231 18.12 5.09 8.62
N TYR A 232 17.87 6.17 7.85
CA TYR A 232 18.16 7.54 8.29
C TYR A 232 16.95 8.44 8.21
N GLN A 233 16.60 9.10 9.35
CA GLN A 233 15.44 9.98 9.45
C GLN A 233 15.44 11.11 8.41
N GLU A 234 16.62 11.62 8.04
CA GLU A 234 16.71 12.70 7.04
C GLU A 234 16.27 12.27 5.61
N HIS A 235 16.09 10.98 5.38
CA HIS A 235 15.73 10.44 4.06
C HIS A 235 14.44 9.62 4.09
N SER A 236 14.01 9.12 5.26
CA SER A 236 12.87 8.23 5.44
C SER A 236 12.25 8.35 6.83
N GLY A 237 11.00 8.02 6.98
CA GLY A 237 10.34 7.87 8.29
C GLY A 237 10.45 6.46 8.89
N GLY A 238 11.33 5.60 8.39
CA GLY A 238 11.60 4.26 8.95
C GLY A 238 10.40 3.33 8.89
N ILE A 239 10.20 2.50 9.95
CA ILE A 239 9.16 1.48 10.03
C ILE A 239 7.78 2.05 9.71
N SER A 240 7.45 3.21 10.25
CA SER A 240 6.13 3.78 10.09
C SER A 240 5.80 4.09 8.63
N THR A 241 6.66 4.84 7.95
CA THR A 241 6.40 5.27 6.57
C THR A 241 6.74 4.22 5.53
N ASP A 242 7.59 3.22 5.85
CA ASP A 242 7.90 2.14 4.91
C ASP A 242 6.97 0.93 5.04
N LEU A 243 6.53 0.58 6.26
CA LEU A 243 5.71 -0.60 6.54
C LEU A 243 4.29 -0.25 7.00
N PHE A 244 4.14 0.58 8.04
CA PHE A 244 2.80 0.86 8.56
C PHE A 244 1.94 1.66 7.59
N VAL A 245 2.53 2.42 6.68
CA VAL A 245 1.78 3.08 5.59
C VAL A 245 0.94 2.09 4.77
N HIS A 246 1.44 0.87 4.50
CA HIS A 246 0.67 -0.18 3.83
C HIS A 246 -0.53 -0.64 4.68
N LEU A 247 -0.31 -0.80 6.00
CA LEU A 247 -1.37 -1.18 6.93
C LEU A 247 -2.42 -0.08 7.07
N CYS A 248 -1.98 1.19 7.13
CA CYS A 248 -2.90 2.34 7.13
C CYS A 248 -3.73 2.40 5.85
N THR A 249 -3.10 2.23 4.68
CA THR A 249 -3.82 2.14 3.38
C THR A 249 -4.88 1.04 3.42
N ALA A 250 -4.50 -0.19 3.82
CA ALA A 250 -5.42 -1.32 3.90
C ALA A 250 -6.60 -1.05 4.85
N ILE A 251 -6.34 -0.46 6.02
CA ILE A 251 -7.37 -0.09 6.99
C ILE A 251 -8.31 0.97 6.41
N HIS A 252 -7.76 2.06 5.87
CA HIS A 252 -8.56 3.12 5.26
C HIS A 252 -9.42 2.59 4.11
N PHE A 253 -8.85 1.72 3.27
CA PHE A 253 -9.58 1.10 2.17
C PHE A 253 -10.70 0.18 2.64
N MET A 254 -10.42 -0.78 3.52
CA MET A 254 -11.42 -1.77 3.96
C MET A 254 -12.52 -1.17 4.81
N MET A 255 -12.17 -0.21 5.67
CA MET A 255 -13.10 0.40 6.61
C MET A 255 -13.83 1.63 6.08
N ASP A 256 -13.50 2.12 4.86
CA ASP A 256 -13.93 3.43 4.35
C ASP A 256 -13.60 4.58 5.31
N ALA A 257 -12.55 4.41 6.10
CA ALA A 257 -12.05 5.40 7.05
C ALA A 257 -11.05 6.35 6.36
N LYS A 258 -10.84 7.52 6.98
CA LYS A 258 -9.87 8.51 6.44
C LYS A 258 -8.64 8.63 7.32
N MET A 259 -8.83 9.06 8.55
CA MET A 259 -7.74 9.34 9.49
C MET A 259 -8.12 8.93 10.91
N PRO A 260 -7.17 8.46 11.73
CA PRO A 260 -7.40 8.34 13.16
C PRO A 260 -7.59 9.72 13.79
N ALA A 261 -8.47 9.82 14.78
CA ALA A 261 -8.61 11.04 15.57
C ALA A 261 -7.35 11.31 16.42
N ARG A 262 -6.74 10.25 16.94
CA ARG A 262 -5.53 10.32 17.75
C ARG A 262 -4.70 9.05 17.67
N VAL A 263 -3.39 9.23 17.92
CA VAL A 263 -2.38 8.18 17.88
C VAL A 263 -1.47 8.29 19.09
N VAL A 264 -1.11 7.15 19.68
CA VAL A 264 0.00 7.04 20.63
C VAL A 264 0.94 5.93 20.16
N ALA A 265 2.25 6.19 20.20
CA ALA A 265 3.25 5.25 19.72
C ALA A 265 4.52 5.25 20.58
N MET A 266 5.23 4.12 20.55
CA MET A 266 6.52 3.93 21.18
C MET A 266 7.45 3.23 20.19
N GLY A 267 8.59 3.86 19.93
CA GLY A 267 9.61 3.35 19.02
C GLY A 267 10.98 3.37 19.67
N GLU A 268 11.77 2.31 19.47
CA GLU A 268 13.10 2.21 20.07
C GLU A 268 14.07 1.47 19.14
N LEU A 269 15.36 1.73 19.30
CA LEU A 269 16.46 1.10 18.59
C LEU A 269 17.20 0.13 19.51
N TYR A 270 16.88 -1.16 19.42
CA TYR A 270 17.44 -2.18 20.33
C TYR A 270 18.69 -2.86 19.78
N ARG A 271 18.68 -3.28 18.50
CA ARG A 271 19.71 -4.19 17.93
C ARG A 271 20.57 -3.55 16.86
N TRP A 272 19.98 -2.91 15.85
CA TRP A 272 20.69 -2.46 14.65
C TRP A 272 21.29 -1.06 14.81
N LYS A 273 22.07 -0.84 15.90
CA LYS A 273 22.51 0.49 16.35
C LYS A 273 23.60 1.14 15.49
N GLU A 274 24.41 0.36 14.79
CA GLU A 274 25.63 0.86 14.16
C GLU A 274 25.40 1.65 12.87
N SER A 275 24.23 1.55 12.25
CA SER A 275 24.01 2.05 10.88
C SER A 275 22.67 2.72 10.67
N ARG A 276 22.03 3.26 11.72
CA ARG A 276 20.72 3.89 11.62
C ARG A 276 20.43 4.83 12.79
N ASP A 277 19.46 5.73 12.53
CA ASP A 277 18.87 6.60 13.54
C ASP A 277 17.32 6.45 13.63
N VAL A 278 16.73 5.56 12.81
CA VAL A 278 15.30 5.21 12.91
C VAL A 278 15.12 3.98 13.81
N PRO A 279 14.00 3.85 14.54
CA PRO A 279 13.68 2.69 15.35
C PRO A 279 13.76 1.37 14.57
N ASP A 280 14.11 0.29 15.25
CA ASP A 280 14.02 -1.09 14.75
C ASP A 280 12.86 -1.88 15.37
N THR A 281 12.16 -1.26 16.32
CA THR A 281 10.93 -1.76 16.94
C THR A 281 9.98 -0.59 17.13
N LEU A 282 8.71 -0.75 16.70
CA LEU A 282 7.70 0.29 16.77
C LEU A 282 6.33 -0.32 17.07
N ASN A 283 5.62 0.27 18.04
CA ASN A 283 4.26 -0.09 18.39
C ASN A 283 3.39 1.18 18.35
N ALA A 284 2.16 1.06 17.86
CA ALA A 284 1.23 2.18 17.79
C ALA A 284 -0.20 1.74 18.10
N LEU A 285 -0.94 2.59 18.81
CA LEU A 285 -2.37 2.47 19.05
C LEU A 285 -3.07 3.69 18.44
N LEU A 286 -4.06 3.43 17.60
CA LEU A 286 -4.80 4.44 16.86
C LEU A 286 -6.28 4.36 17.22
N GLU A 287 -6.94 5.50 17.38
CA GLU A 287 -8.38 5.60 17.60
C GLU A 287 -9.04 6.29 16.40
N TYR A 288 -10.02 5.62 15.80
CA TYR A 288 -10.76 6.12 14.65
C TYR A 288 -12.13 6.67 15.05
N PRO A 289 -12.56 7.81 14.43
CA PRO A 289 -13.88 8.41 14.71
C PRO A 289 -15.05 7.46 14.43
N GLU A 290 -14.84 6.49 13.53
CA GLU A 290 -15.82 5.46 13.18
C GLU A 290 -16.10 4.46 14.30
N GLY A 291 -15.38 4.56 15.42
CA GLY A 291 -15.65 3.80 16.65
C GLY A 291 -14.95 2.46 16.72
N PHE A 292 -13.75 2.35 16.15
CA PHE A 292 -12.86 1.20 16.32
C PHE A 292 -11.43 1.67 16.67
N THR A 293 -10.63 0.76 17.21
CA THR A 293 -9.23 0.98 17.50
C THR A 293 -8.33 0.09 16.66
N VAL A 294 -7.09 0.55 16.43
CA VAL A 294 -6.09 -0.19 15.67
C VAL A 294 -4.82 -0.34 16.51
N ASN A 295 -4.26 -1.55 16.53
CA ASN A 295 -2.96 -1.83 17.10
C ASN A 295 -2.01 -2.26 15.99
N LEU A 296 -0.94 -1.47 15.76
CA LEU A 296 0.13 -1.76 14.81
C LEU A 296 1.40 -2.10 15.56
N SER A 297 2.12 -3.13 15.10
CA SER A 297 3.42 -3.49 15.66
C SER A 297 4.41 -3.94 14.60
N SER A 298 5.68 -3.62 14.79
CA SER A 298 6.78 -4.13 13.98
C SER A 298 8.06 -4.27 14.79
N SER A 299 8.74 -5.38 14.59
CA SER A 299 10.08 -5.60 15.15
C SER A 299 10.99 -6.16 14.05
N PHE A 300 12.21 -5.60 13.94
CA PHE A 300 13.27 -6.16 13.10
C PHE A 300 14.20 -7.10 13.87
N ASN A 301 13.83 -7.43 15.10
CA ASN A 301 14.61 -8.24 16.04
C ASN A 301 14.07 -9.66 16.19
N ASN A 302 12.88 -9.93 15.66
CA ASN A 302 12.23 -11.23 15.66
C ASN A 302 11.24 -11.31 14.50
N GLU A 303 11.25 -12.39 13.73
CA GLU A 303 10.35 -12.59 12.58
C GLU A 303 9.00 -13.23 12.95
N LEU A 304 8.82 -13.67 14.20
CA LEU A 304 7.57 -14.31 14.60
C LEU A 304 6.41 -13.32 14.49
N THR A 305 5.55 -13.56 13.55
CA THR A 305 4.24 -12.92 13.45
C THR A 305 3.20 -13.95 13.86
N ALA A 306 2.27 -13.56 14.73
CA ALA A 306 1.14 -14.43 15.07
C ALA A 306 0.38 -14.79 13.78
N GLU A 307 -0.23 -15.98 13.73
CA GLU A 307 -1.13 -16.37 12.64
C GLU A 307 -2.13 -15.25 12.35
N GLY A 308 -2.26 -14.87 11.06
CA GLY A 308 -3.04 -13.71 10.65
C GLY A 308 -2.35 -12.40 11.06
N ALA A 309 -1.31 -12.03 10.30
CA ALA A 309 -0.58 -10.77 10.50
C ALA A 309 -1.50 -9.54 10.45
N PHE A 310 -2.64 -9.64 9.79
CA PHE A 310 -3.69 -8.63 9.73
C PHE A 310 -5.03 -9.24 10.16
N ARG A 311 -5.63 -8.72 11.23
CA ARG A 311 -6.89 -9.21 11.81
C ARG A 311 -7.88 -8.09 12.02
N VAL A 312 -9.10 -8.29 11.52
CA VAL A 312 -10.26 -7.40 11.77
C VAL A 312 -11.22 -8.12 12.68
N LEU A 313 -11.51 -7.56 13.85
CA LEU A 313 -12.33 -8.15 14.90
C LEU A 313 -13.68 -7.43 14.99
N GLY A 314 -14.75 -8.16 14.75
CA GLY A 314 -16.12 -7.68 14.87
C GLY A 314 -16.93 -8.49 15.89
N THR A 315 -18.13 -8.03 16.20
CA THR A 315 -19.02 -8.64 17.21
C THR A 315 -19.67 -9.95 16.75
N GLU A 316 -19.70 -10.23 15.43
CA GLU A 316 -20.32 -11.42 14.87
C GLU A 316 -19.36 -12.30 14.08
N GLY A 317 -18.09 -11.89 14.01
CA GLY A 317 -17.04 -12.64 13.36
C GLY A 317 -15.77 -11.84 13.21
N SER A 318 -14.73 -12.48 12.70
CA SER A 318 -13.43 -11.87 12.44
C SER A 318 -12.86 -12.31 11.10
N ILE A 319 -11.98 -11.48 10.55
CA ILE A 319 -11.19 -11.79 9.35
C ILE A 319 -9.72 -11.82 9.73
N THR A 320 -8.98 -12.78 9.17
CA THR A 320 -7.53 -12.76 9.11
C THR A 320 -7.08 -12.71 7.64
N ILE A 321 -6.05 -11.87 7.35
CA ILE A 321 -5.40 -11.82 6.05
C ILE A 321 -3.92 -12.11 6.25
N GLY A 322 -3.36 -13.03 5.46
CA GLY A 322 -1.97 -13.44 5.54
C GLY A 322 -1.52 -14.18 4.29
N GLY A 323 -0.34 -14.83 4.36
CA GLY A 323 0.25 -15.53 3.22
C GLY A 323 -0.61 -16.66 2.63
N ASP A 324 -1.51 -17.24 3.43
CA ASP A 324 -2.42 -18.33 3.01
C ASP A 324 -3.76 -17.81 2.46
N GLY A 325 -3.97 -16.51 2.42
CA GLY A 325 -5.20 -15.91 1.94
C GLY A 325 -5.98 -15.14 3.01
N LEU A 326 -7.29 -15.03 2.80
CA LEU A 326 -8.25 -14.46 3.76
C LEU A 326 -9.07 -15.59 4.38
N VAL A 327 -9.19 -15.58 5.69
CA VAL A 327 -10.06 -16.49 6.44
C VAL A 327 -11.08 -15.67 7.24
N PHE A 328 -12.36 -15.93 7.03
CA PHE A 328 -13.42 -15.42 7.87
C PHE A 328 -13.79 -16.46 8.93
N TYR A 329 -13.76 -16.05 10.17
CA TYR A 329 -14.18 -16.84 11.33
C TYR A 329 -15.50 -16.28 11.85
N PRO A 330 -16.65 -17.00 11.67
CA PRO A 330 -17.89 -16.62 12.30
C PRO A 330 -17.75 -16.67 13.82
N ASP A 331 -18.37 -15.75 14.53
CA ASP A 331 -18.47 -15.90 15.98
C ASP A 331 -19.37 -17.09 16.34
N ASN A 332 -18.82 -17.96 17.17
CA ASN A 332 -19.48 -19.15 17.71
C ASN A 332 -19.55 -19.10 19.24
N SER A 333 -19.35 -17.92 19.83
CA SER A 333 -19.44 -17.73 21.28
C SER A 333 -20.83 -18.00 21.77
N VAL A 334 -20.92 -18.60 22.94
CA VAL A 334 -22.18 -18.90 23.64
C VAL A 334 -22.01 -18.42 25.06
N GLU A 335 -23.06 -17.87 25.62
CA GLU A 335 -23.07 -17.49 27.03
C GLU A 335 -22.88 -18.75 27.91
N ASP A 336 -22.00 -18.65 28.91
CA ASP A 336 -21.68 -19.73 29.85
C ASP A 336 -21.35 -19.15 31.23
N ASN A 337 -22.30 -19.22 32.12
CA ASN A 337 -22.14 -18.71 33.50
C ASN A 337 -21.82 -19.80 34.50
N ARG A 338 -21.54 -21.05 34.10
CA ARG A 338 -21.33 -22.18 35.01
C ARG A 338 -20.37 -21.89 36.14
N TRP A 339 -19.18 -21.33 35.84
CA TRP A 339 -18.15 -21.09 36.85
C TRP A 339 -18.60 -20.12 37.97
N ILE A 340 -19.57 -19.25 37.71
CA ILE A 340 -20.18 -18.35 38.69
C ILE A 340 -21.29 -19.07 39.41
N VAL A 341 -22.15 -19.77 38.67
CA VAL A 341 -23.36 -20.43 39.20
C VAL A 341 -22.98 -21.62 40.07
N ASP A 342 -21.93 -22.37 39.77
CA ASP A 342 -21.37 -23.47 40.59
C ASP A 342 -20.97 -23.00 42.01
N ALA A 343 -20.74 -21.70 42.22
CA ALA A 343 -20.46 -21.14 43.55
C ALA A 343 -21.73 -20.86 44.38
N TRP A 344 -22.93 -21.03 43.80
CA TRP A 344 -24.18 -20.81 44.49
C TRP A 344 -24.61 -22.02 45.32
N ALA A 345 -25.57 -21.81 46.23
CA ALA A 345 -26.24 -22.96 46.89
C ALA A 345 -26.99 -23.80 45.87
N GLN A 346 -26.91 -25.11 45.97
CA GLN A 346 -27.48 -26.06 45.00
C GLN A 346 -28.94 -25.76 44.58
N PRO A 347 -29.87 -25.38 45.52
CA PRO A 347 -31.24 -25.05 45.12
C PRO A 347 -31.33 -23.82 44.20
N LEU A 348 -30.40 -22.87 44.30
CA LEU A 348 -30.36 -21.68 43.46
C LEU A 348 -29.76 -22.00 42.08
N GLU A 349 -28.72 -22.83 42.02
CA GLU A 349 -28.17 -23.38 40.80
C GLU A 349 -29.23 -24.15 40.01
N ASP A 350 -29.93 -25.08 40.67
CA ASP A 350 -31.02 -25.85 40.07
C ASP A 350 -32.17 -24.97 39.54
N ALA A 351 -32.44 -23.85 40.20
CA ALA A 351 -33.47 -22.91 39.76
C ALA A 351 -32.99 -22.10 38.55
N TYR A 352 -31.70 -21.70 38.52
CA TYR A 352 -31.09 -20.95 37.43
C TYR A 352 -31.18 -21.72 36.10
N TYR A 353 -30.74 -22.98 36.07
CA TYR A 353 -30.76 -23.78 34.85
C TYR A 353 -32.16 -24.24 34.41
N LYS A 354 -33.18 -24.01 35.22
CA LYS A 354 -34.60 -24.20 34.87
C LYS A 354 -35.27 -22.94 34.35
N ASP A 355 -34.63 -21.76 34.50
CA ASP A 355 -35.17 -20.51 33.99
C ASP A 355 -35.25 -20.53 32.45
N PRO A 356 -36.45 -20.29 31.85
CA PRO A 356 -36.61 -20.26 30.40
C PRO A 356 -35.66 -19.27 29.69
N LYS A 357 -35.28 -18.16 30.36
CA LYS A 357 -34.35 -17.18 29.81
C LYS A 357 -32.94 -17.74 29.71
N VAL A 358 -32.50 -18.45 30.73
CA VAL A 358 -31.20 -19.13 30.76
C VAL A 358 -31.16 -20.25 29.71
N ILE A 359 -32.22 -21.06 29.64
CA ILE A 359 -32.31 -22.09 28.61
C ILE A 359 -32.17 -21.50 27.21
N ALA A 360 -32.86 -20.40 26.93
CA ALA A 360 -32.81 -19.73 25.64
C ALA A 360 -31.46 -19.06 25.34
N ALA A 361 -30.76 -18.52 26.35
CA ALA A 361 -29.54 -17.77 26.21
C ALA A 361 -28.25 -18.65 26.21
N GLU A 362 -28.24 -19.71 27.04
CA GLU A 362 -27.04 -20.53 27.27
C GLU A 362 -27.20 -21.96 26.72
N ILE A 363 -28.30 -22.64 27.04
CA ILE A 363 -28.43 -24.08 26.78
C ILE A 363 -28.77 -24.38 25.31
N GLU A 364 -29.75 -23.71 24.73
CA GLU A 364 -30.14 -23.94 23.34
C GLU A 364 -29.08 -23.45 22.34
N PRO A 365 -28.42 -22.29 22.51
CA PRO A 365 -27.31 -21.90 21.66
C PRO A 365 -26.12 -22.87 21.72
N ALA A 366 -25.79 -23.41 22.91
CA ALA A 366 -24.72 -24.37 23.10
C ALA A 366 -24.89 -25.69 22.32
N LYS A 367 -26.14 -26.05 22.01
CA LYS A 367 -26.49 -27.25 21.21
C LYS A 367 -26.34 -27.03 19.69
N ARG A 368 -26.24 -25.80 19.23
CA ARG A 368 -26.15 -25.48 17.78
C ARG A 368 -24.82 -25.94 17.22
N PRO A 369 -24.79 -26.47 15.98
CA PRO A 369 -23.53 -26.77 15.32
C PRO A 369 -22.72 -25.48 15.12
N ARG A 370 -21.41 -25.53 15.37
CA ARG A 370 -20.49 -24.41 15.11
C ARG A 370 -20.40 -24.15 13.61
N LYS A 371 -20.47 -22.89 13.24
CA LYS A 371 -20.24 -22.45 11.86
C LYS A 371 -18.74 -22.62 11.54
N ALA A 372 -18.43 -23.21 10.39
CA ALA A 372 -17.04 -23.37 9.95
C ALA A 372 -16.45 -22.06 9.42
N PRO A 373 -15.12 -21.89 9.50
CA PRO A 373 -14.43 -20.79 8.81
C PRO A 373 -14.59 -20.86 7.28
N GLU A 374 -14.58 -19.69 6.65
CA GLU A 374 -14.60 -19.56 5.19
C GLU A 374 -13.23 -19.07 4.70
N HIS A 375 -12.70 -19.74 3.69
CA HIS A 375 -11.36 -19.47 3.15
C HIS A 375 -11.43 -18.90 1.75
N PHE A 376 -10.66 -17.84 1.49
CA PHE A 376 -10.54 -17.17 0.21
C PHE A 376 -9.06 -17.04 -0.17
N LYS A 377 -8.73 -17.22 -1.44
CA LYS A 377 -7.38 -17.10 -1.98
C LYS A 377 -7.32 -15.93 -2.97
N GLU A 378 -6.12 -15.42 -3.18
CA GLU A 378 -5.85 -14.48 -4.26
C GLU A 378 -6.00 -15.23 -5.60
N GLU A 379 -6.83 -14.72 -6.51
CA GLU A 379 -7.09 -15.32 -7.82
C GLU A 379 -6.64 -14.41 -8.96
N GLY A 380 -6.44 -13.13 -8.69
CA GLY A 380 -6.03 -12.12 -9.65
C GLY A 380 -4.53 -12.18 -10.02
N PRO A 381 -4.08 -11.28 -10.91
CA PRO A 381 -2.67 -11.09 -11.19
C PRO A 381 -1.94 -10.61 -9.93
N GLU A 382 -0.60 -10.69 -9.95
CA GLU A 382 0.22 -10.14 -8.87
C GLU A 382 -0.15 -8.68 -8.61
N GLN A 383 -0.22 -8.30 -7.34
CA GLN A 383 -0.80 -7.01 -6.90
C GLN A 383 -0.16 -5.79 -7.56
N THR A 384 1.15 -5.80 -7.80
CA THR A 384 1.84 -4.68 -8.48
C THR A 384 1.42 -4.58 -9.94
N VAL A 385 1.22 -5.72 -10.61
CA VAL A 385 0.72 -5.76 -11.99
C VAL A 385 -0.70 -5.20 -12.05
N ALA A 386 -1.59 -5.70 -11.18
CA ALA A 386 -2.97 -5.21 -11.11
C ALA A 386 -3.02 -3.69 -10.84
N HIS A 387 -2.19 -3.23 -9.90
CA HIS A 387 -2.17 -1.84 -9.48
C HIS A 387 -1.68 -0.88 -10.58
N LEU A 388 -0.65 -1.29 -11.34
CA LEU A 388 -0.22 -0.55 -12.52
C LEU A 388 -1.26 -0.59 -13.64
N GLY A 389 -2.01 -1.68 -13.78
CA GLY A 389 -3.17 -1.74 -14.68
C GLY A 389 -4.20 -0.66 -14.36
N HIS A 390 -4.57 -0.52 -13.09
CA HIS A 390 -5.48 0.55 -12.64
C HIS A 390 -4.94 1.95 -12.92
N PHE A 391 -3.61 2.17 -12.78
CA PHE A 391 -3.00 3.44 -13.15
C PHE A 391 -3.16 3.76 -14.63
N LEU A 392 -2.87 2.79 -15.51
CA LEU A 392 -3.03 2.96 -16.95
C LEU A 392 -4.50 3.20 -17.36
N ASP A 393 -5.42 2.51 -16.70
CA ASP A 393 -6.86 2.71 -16.90
C ASP A 393 -7.32 4.09 -16.43
N SER A 394 -6.78 4.57 -15.30
CA SER A 394 -7.04 5.91 -14.77
C SER A 394 -6.54 7.01 -15.72
N ILE A 395 -5.35 6.83 -16.34
CA ILE A 395 -4.83 7.75 -17.35
C ILE A 395 -5.80 7.84 -18.54
N ARG A 396 -6.35 6.74 -19.01
CA ARG A 396 -7.24 6.70 -20.16
C ARG A 396 -8.64 7.24 -19.86
N SER A 397 -9.19 6.82 -18.73
CA SER A 397 -10.55 7.20 -18.32
C SER A 397 -10.62 8.60 -17.72
N ARG A 398 -9.49 9.15 -17.27
CA ARG A 398 -9.39 10.37 -16.43
C ARG A 398 -10.18 10.25 -15.13
N GLN A 399 -10.41 9.01 -14.67
CA GLN A 399 -10.99 8.71 -13.35
C GLN A 399 -9.92 8.12 -12.46
N PRO A 400 -9.58 8.74 -11.32
CA PRO A 400 -8.54 8.23 -10.43
C PRO A 400 -8.98 6.88 -9.83
N TYR A 401 -8.01 6.00 -9.62
CA TYR A 401 -8.20 4.82 -8.79
C TYR A 401 -8.32 5.21 -7.31
N TRP A 402 -8.78 4.29 -6.46
CA TRP A 402 -8.99 4.59 -5.03
C TRP A 402 -7.74 5.12 -4.32
N GLU A 403 -6.55 4.58 -4.64
CA GLU A 403 -5.27 5.01 -4.07
C GLU A 403 -4.74 6.24 -4.82
N ASP A 404 -5.50 7.31 -4.80
CA ASP A 404 -5.15 8.62 -5.38
C ASP A 404 -4.26 9.45 -4.44
N GLU A 405 -3.99 10.71 -4.81
CA GLU A 405 -3.17 11.63 -4.00
C GLU A 405 -3.78 11.95 -2.63
N VAL A 406 -5.10 11.85 -2.49
CA VAL A 406 -5.78 12.12 -1.21
C VAL A 406 -5.66 10.91 -0.29
N ALA A 407 -5.94 9.70 -0.81
CA ALA A 407 -5.77 8.46 -0.07
C ALA A 407 -4.31 8.26 0.34
N GLY A 408 -3.37 8.48 -0.58
CA GLY A 408 -1.94 8.42 -0.31
C GLY A 408 -1.46 9.46 0.71
N HIS A 409 -2.01 10.70 0.67
CA HIS A 409 -1.75 11.69 1.70
C HIS A 409 -2.21 11.21 3.08
N HIS A 410 -3.44 10.71 3.20
CA HIS A 410 -3.97 10.25 4.48
C HIS A 410 -3.17 9.06 5.03
N ALA A 411 -2.82 8.08 4.19
CA ALA A 411 -2.01 6.94 4.63
C ALA A 411 -0.61 7.37 5.11
N ALA A 412 0.06 8.25 4.37
CA ALA A 412 1.36 8.81 4.76
C ALA A 412 1.25 9.67 6.02
N ALA A 413 0.23 10.54 6.12
CA ALA A 413 0.00 11.38 7.30
C ALA A 413 -0.26 10.56 8.57
N CYS A 414 -1.04 9.47 8.47
CA CYS A 414 -1.23 8.52 9.56
C CYS A 414 0.12 7.94 10.04
N ALA A 415 0.98 7.51 9.11
CA ALA A 415 2.32 7.03 9.43
C ALA A 415 3.20 8.13 10.06
N HIS A 416 3.09 9.37 9.61
CA HIS A 416 3.81 10.50 10.22
C HIS A 416 3.32 10.83 11.63
N MET A 417 2.00 10.72 11.92
CA MET A 417 1.47 10.86 13.28
C MET A 417 2.08 9.82 14.22
N ILE A 418 2.24 8.57 13.76
CA ILE A 418 2.88 7.50 14.53
C ILE A 418 4.34 7.86 14.86
N ASN A 419 5.10 8.33 13.87
CA ASN A 419 6.49 8.75 14.10
C ASN A 419 6.58 9.92 15.07
N LEU A 420 5.74 10.94 14.89
CA LEU A 420 5.72 12.13 15.75
C LEU A 420 5.39 11.74 17.20
N SER A 421 4.39 10.87 17.40
CA SER A 421 4.03 10.37 18.73
C SER A 421 5.18 9.61 19.39
N ALA A 422 5.88 8.75 18.64
CA ALA A 422 7.01 8.00 19.16
C ALA A 422 8.22 8.89 19.49
N GLN A 423 8.45 9.95 18.70
CA GLN A 423 9.57 10.90 18.92
C GLN A 423 9.32 11.88 20.06
N GLU A 424 8.09 12.39 20.16
CA GLU A 424 7.72 13.40 21.16
C GLU A 424 7.15 12.79 22.44
N HIS A 425 6.94 11.47 22.50
CA HIS A 425 6.37 10.76 23.64
C HIS A 425 5.02 11.34 24.12
N ARG A 426 4.16 11.69 23.16
CA ARG A 426 2.83 12.25 23.43
C ARG A 426 1.77 11.65 22.53
N VAL A 427 0.51 11.86 22.91
CA VAL A 427 -0.63 11.65 22.00
C VAL A 427 -0.57 12.72 20.90
N VAL A 428 -0.75 12.28 19.65
CA VAL A 428 -0.85 13.15 18.47
C VAL A 428 -2.26 13.10 17.95
N GLU A 429 -2.87 14.25 17.68
CA GLU A 429 -4.23 14.39 17.19
C GLU A 429 -4.24 14.87 15.74
N TRP A 430 -5.33 14.58 15.02
CA TRP A 430 -5.57 15.04 13.66
C TRP A 430 -6.57 16.18 13.63
N ASP A 431 -6.22 17.28 12.97
CA ASP A 431 -7.13 18.40 12.71
C ASP A 431 -7.90 18.14 11.40
N PHE A 432 -9.10 17.59 11.52
CA PHE A 432 -9.96 17.28 10.38
C PHE A 432 -10.39 18.50 9.56
N ALA A 433 -10.34 19.69 10.13
CA ALA A 433 -10.71 20.92 9.43
C ALA A 433 -9.57 21.41 8.52
N LYS A 434 -8.33 21.22 8.95
CA LYS A 434 -7.13 21.63 8.20
C LYS A 434 -6.56 20.51 7.33
N ASP A 435 -7.00 19.27 7.57
CA ASP A 435 -6.44 18.03 6.97
C ASP A 435 -4.93 17.90 7.25
N LEU A 436 -4.53 18.15 8.50
CA LEU A 436 -3.15 18.14 9.00
C LEU A 436 -3.07 17.64 10.46
N VAL A 437 -1.86 17.34 10.88
CA VAL A 437 -1.55 17.09 12.29
C VAL A 437 -1.83 18.34 13.12
N ALA A 438 -2.53 18.16 14.27
CA ALA A 438 -2.92 19.23 15.19
C ALA A 438 -1.76 19.76 16.04
#